data_7ce0ecb8179b4f61b6bfe374dadfdcdd
#
_entry.id   7ce0ecb8179b4f61b6bfe374dadfdcdd
#
_cell.length_a   1.000
_cell.length_b   1.000
_cell.length_c   1.000
_cell.angle_alpha   90.00
_cell.angle_beta   90.00
_cell.angle_gamma   90.00
#
_symmetry.space_group_name_H-M   'P 1'
#
loop_
_entity.id
_entity.type
_entity.pdbx_description
1 polymer ?
#
loop_
_entity_poly.entity_id
_entity_poly.type
_entity_poly.pdbx_seq_one_letter_code
_entity_poly.pdbx_strand_id
1 'polypeptide(L)'
;MSLPTDYTVDMAYKNNDVLLTPESRSYNTAKLNNFITNVQREIPDCILITTFGIDGPATTSVLNYDGNSLTFTYDNSRYSGTHDIRSFLVKRIYTKLSTNEFSTNLIYYAETYDGYNFQIFRDVTFHNKSY
;
A
#
# COMPACT_ATOMS: atom_id res chain seq x y z
N MET A 1 -14.66 -6.83 -1.35
CA MET A 1 -13.51 -7.53 -1.95
C MET A 1 -13.34 -8.87 -1.23
N SER A 2 -13.25 -9.94 -1.97
CA SER A 2 -13.17 -11.28 -1.41
C SER A 2 -11.86 -11.94 -1.88
N LEU A 3 -10.86 -11.95 -1.01
CA LEU A 3 -9.58 -12.62 -1.27
C LEU A 3 -9.50 -13.91 -0.45
N PRO A 4 -8.80 -14.93 -0.97
CA PRO A 4 -8.61 -16.17 -0.23
C PRO A 4 -7.89 -15.94 1.11
N THR A 5 -8.18 -16.78 2.09
CA THR A 5 -7.48 -16.76 3.37
C THR A 5 -5.99 -17.07 3.19
N ASP A 6 -5.65 -17.91 2.21
CA ASP A 6 -4.30 -18.34 1.88
C ASP A 6 -3.69 -17.54 0.73
N TYR A 7 -4.01 -16.26 0.64
CA TYR A 7 -3.49 -15.38 -0.41
C TYR A 7 -1.97 -15.39 -0.42
N THR A 8 -1.39 -15.81 -1.54
CA THR A 8 0.06 -16.01 -1.68
C THR A 8 0.71 -14.88 -2.47
N VAL A 9 2.05 -14.81 -2.40
CA VAL A 9 2.86 -13.86 -3.18
C VAL A 9 2.57 -14.00 -4.68
N ASP A 10 2.50 -15.25 -5.17
CA ASP A 10 2.23 -15.51 -6.59
C ASP A 10 0.85 -15.04 -7.00
N MET A 11 -0.15 -15.25 -6.16
CA MET A 11 -1.51 -14.78 -6.40
C MET A 11 -1.57 -13.25 -6.44
N ALA A 12 -0.89 -12.58 -5.50
CA ALA A 12 -0.84 -11.12 -5.46
C ALA A 12 -0.15 -10.55 -6.70
N TYR A 13 0.96 -11.15 -7.11
CA TYR A 13 1.68 -10.73 -8.30
C TYR A 13 0.83 -10.88 -9.56
N LYS A 14 0.16 -12.01 -9.72
CA LYS A 14 -0.72 -12.27 -10.87
C LYS A 14 -1.95 -11.37 -10.87
N ASN A 15 -2.40 -10.93 -9.70
CA ASN A 15 -3.50 -9.99 -9.57
C ASN A 15 -3.07 -8.54 -9.80
N ASN A 16 -1.79 -8.29 -10.07
CA ASN A 16 -1.20 -6.96 -10.26
C ASN A 16 -1.32 -6.05 -9.05
N ASP A 17 -1.27 -6.61 -7.84
CA ASP A 17 -1.25 -5.81 -6.62
C ASP A 17 0.02 -4.97 -6.54
N VAL A 18 -0.06 -3.83 -5.89
CA VAL A 18 1.13 -3.14 -5.36
C VAL A 18 1.64 -4.02 -4.23
N LEU A 19 2.83 -4.55 -4.34
CA LEU A 19 3.25 -5.72 -3.57
C LEU A 19 4.58 -5.52 -2.88
N LEU A 20 4.65 -5.85 -1.59
CA LEU A 20 5.90 -6.01 -0.84
C LEU A 20 6.01 -7.47 -0.40
N THR A 21 7.07 -8.15 -0.83
CA THR A 21 7.28 -9.57 -0.57
C THR A 21 8.05 -9.81 0.75
N PRO A 22 8.02 -11.04 1.28
CA PRO A 22 8.81 -11.37 2.48
C PRO A 22 10.31 -11.15 2.31
N GLU A 23 10.84 -11.28 1.08
CA GLU A 23 12.25 -11.06 0.76
C GLU A 23 12.58 -9.57 0.60
N SER A 24 11.68 -8.69 0.98
CA SER A 24 11.83 -7.23 0.86
C SER A 24 12.01 -6.79 -0.59
N ARG A 25 11.10 -7.23 -1.46
CA ARG A 25 11.03 -6.77 -2.85
C ARG A 25 9.69 -6.13 -3.12
N SER A 26 9.70 -5.02 -3.85
CA SER A 26 8.49 -4.29 -4.22
C SER A 26 8.17 -4.53 -5.70
N TYR A 27 6.88 -4.68 -6.01
CA TYR A 27 6.38 -4.87 -7.36
C TYR A 27 5.20 -3.96 -7.62
N ASN A 28 5.04 -3.55 -8.87
CA ASN A 28 3.89 -2.77 -9.37
C ASN A 28 3.72 -1.41 -8.69
N THR A 29 4.80 -0.82 -8.20
CA THR A 29 4.75 0.50 -7.54
C THR A 29 4.28 1.61 -8.47
N ALA A 30 4.44 1.45 -9.78
CA ALA A 30 3.93 2.40 -10.75
C ALA A 30 2.40 2.56 -10.65
N LYS A 31 1.68 1.51 -10.26
CA LYS A 31 0.22 1.61 -10.06
C LYS A 31 -0.13 2.55 -8.93
N LEU A 32 0.66 2.55 -7.85
CA LEU A 32 0.45 3.47 -6.73
C LEU A 32 0.73 4.91 -7.14
N ASN A 33 1.80 5.14 -7.89
CA ASN A 33 2.12 6.47 -8.38
C ASN A 33 1.07 6.98 -9.36
N ASN A 34 0.55 6.12 -10.23
CA ASN A 34 -0.54 6.47 -11.14
C ASN A 34 -1.83 6.76 -10.39
N PHE A 35 -2.11 6.01 -9.32
CA PHE A 35 -3.26 6.27 -8.46
C PHE A 35 -3.18 7.66 -7.85
N ILE A 36 -2.04 8.04 -7.30
CA ILE A 36 -1.83 9.36 -6.70
C ILE A 36 -2.05 10.47 -7.75
N THR A 37 -1.54 10.27 -8.96
CA THR A 37 -1.75 11.22 -10.05
C THR A 37 -3.23 11.33 -10.41
N ASN A 38 -3.95 10.20 -10.44
CA ASN A 38 -5.38 10.19 -10.74
C ASN A 38 -6.17 10.94 -9.67
N VAL A 39 -5.81 10.79 -8.40
CA VAL A 39 -6.45 11.54 -7.31
C VAL A 39 -6.24 13.04 -7.52
N GLN A 40 -5.03 13.46 -7.87
CA GLN A 40 -4.73 14.88 -8.13
C GLN A 40 -5.51 15.44 -9.32
N ARG A 41 -5.86 14.59 -10.29
CA ARG A 41 -6.64 14.96 -11.49
C ARG A 41 -8.14 14.70 -11.32
N GLU A 42 -8.57 14.29 -10.14
CA GLU A 42 -9.97 13.97 -9.85
C GLU A 42 -10.51 12.86 -10.74
N ILE A 43 -9.65 11.86 -11.06
CA ILE A 43 -10.02 10.69 -11.85
C ILE A 43 -10.22 9.51 -10.88
N PRO A 44 -11.41 8.87 -10.88
CA PRO A 44 -11.66 7.70 -10.02
C PRO A 44 -10.68 6.58 -10.30
N ASP A 45 -10.20 5.92 -9.25
CA ASP A 45 -9.29 4.80 -9.35
C ASP A 45 -9.36 3.95 -8.07
N CYS A 46 -8.96 2.69 -8.19
CA CYS A 46 -8.94 1.75 -7.06
C CYS A 46 -7.76 0.82 -7.23
N ILE A 47 -6.96 0.66 -6.18
CA ILE A 47 -5.81 -0.25 -6.20
C ILE A 47 -5.78 -1.09 -4.93
N LEU A 48 -5.19 -2.28 -5.05
CA LEU A 48 -4.94 -3.20 -3.95
C LEU A 48 -3.46 -3.17 -3.60
N ILE A 49 -3.16 -3.01 -2.30
CA ILE A 49 -1.79 -3.04 -1.77
C ILE A 49 -1.69 -4.27 -0.88
N THR A 50 -0.70 -5.14 -1.15
CA THR A 50 -0.51 -6.37 -0.42
C THR A 50 0.91 -6.43 0.15
N THR A 51 1.02 -6.69 1.45
CA THR A 51 2.30 -6.81 2.14
C THR A 51 2.39 -8.15 2.85
N PHE A 52 3.52 -8.82 2.67
CA PHE A 52 3.80 -10.10 3.34
C PHE A 52 4.90 -9.90 4.37
N GLY A 53 4.68 -10.43 5.58
CA GLY A 53 5.72 -10.52 6.59
C GLY A 53 6.67 -11.69 6.32
N ILE A 54 7.73 -11.80 7.13
CA ILE A 54 8.77 -12.83 6.95
C ILE A 54 8.18 -14.24 7.05
N ASP A 55 7.22 -14.43 7.95
CA ASP A 55 6.62 -15.74 8.24
C ASP A 55 5.12 -15.68 8.39
N GLY A 56 4.50 -14.61 7.88
CA GLY A 56 3.10 -14.35 8.12
C GLY A 56 2.23 -14.37 6.87
N PRO A 57 0.92 -14.43 7.07
CA PRO A 57 -0.05 -14.27 5.99
C PRO A 57 -0.07 -12.84 5.45
N ALA A 58 -0.72 -12.68 4.30
CA ALA A 58 -0.82 -11.37 3.66
C ALA A 58 -1.65 -10.39 4.47
N THR A 59 -1.19 -9.14 4.50
CA THR A 59 -2.00 -8.00 4.91
C THR A 59 -2.40 -7.24 3.65
N THR A 60 -3.69 -7.01 3.44
CA THR A 60 -4.19 -6.35 2.24
C THR A 60 -4.86 -5.03 2.58
N SER A 61 -4.70 -4.08 1.68
CA SER A 61 -5.30 -2.75 1.82
C SER A 61 -5.84 -2.31 0.46
N VAL A 62 -6.92 -1.55 0.48
CA VAL A 62 -7.52 -0.98 -0.71
C VAL A 62 -7.48 0.54 -0.59
N LEU A 63 -6.91 1.19 -1.60
CA LEU A 63 -7.08 2.61 -1.81
C LEU A 63 -8.17 2.79 -2.87
N ASN A 64 -9.24 3.48 -2.51
CA ASN A 64 -10.35 3.73 -3.40
C ASN A 64 -10.65 5.22 -3.47
N TYR A 65 -10.67 5.74 -4.69
CA TYR A 65 -11.04 7.13 -4.95
C TYR A 65 -12.19 7.14 -5.93
N ASP A 66 -13.33 7.67 -5.50
CA ASP A 66 -14.56 7.70 -6.31
C ASP A 66 -14.70 8.96 -7.17
N GLY A 67 -13.68 9.80 -7.22
CA GLY A 67 -13.69 11.10 -7.88
C GLY A 67 -13.97 12.26 -6.94
N ASN A 68 -14.34 11.97 -5.70
CA ASN A 68 -14.67 12.96 -4.68
C ASN A 68 -14.04 12.64 -3.32
N SER A 69 -14.07 11.39 -2.92
CA SER A 69 -13.57 10.94 -1.62
C SER A 69 -12.53 9.84 -1.79
N LEU A 70 -11.46 9.91 -1.01
CA LEU A 70 -10.39 8.93 -0.98
C LEU A 70 -10.50 8.14 0.33
N THR A 71 -10.58 6.81 0.23
CA THR A 71 -10.64 5.93 1.38
C THR A 71 -9.53 4.90 1.35
N PHE A 72 -9.04 4.53 2.54
CA PHE A 72 -8.08 3.47 2.75
C PHE A 72 -8.72 2.42 3.65
N THR A 73 -8.84 1.19 3.14
CA THR A 73 -9.39 0.07 3.90
C THR A 73 -8.30 -0.96 4.12
N TYR A 74 -8.06 -1.29 5.38
CA TYR A 74 -7.00 -2.17 5.83
C TYR A 74 -7.60 -3.47 6.34
N ASP A 75 -7.09 -4.60 5.86
CA ASP A 75 -7.54 -5.93 6.27
C ASP A 75 -6.35 -6.74 6.80
N ASN A 76 -6.29 -6.92 8.11
CA ASN A 76 -5.28 -7.72 8.81
C ASN A 76 -5.86 -9.04 9.34
N SER A 77 -7.06 -9.42 8.92
CA SER A 77 -7.77 -10.57 9.46
C SER A 77 -7.03 -11.90 9.28
N ARG A 78 -6.26 -12.03 8.19
CA ARG A 78 -5.45 -13.23 7.92
C ARG A 78 -4.34 -13.43 8.94
N TYR A 79 -3.78 -12.34 9.44
CA TYR A 79 -2.66 -12.38 10.40
C TYR A 79 -3.17 -12.60 11.82
N SER A 80 -4.20 -11.86 12.21
CA SER A 80 -4.71 -11.87 13.58
C SER A 80 -5.66 -13.04 13.87
N GLY A 81 -6.20 -13.68 12.84
CA GLY A 81 -7.22 -14.72 13.00
C GLY A 81 -8.58 -14.19 13.43
N THR A 82 -8.73 -12.88 13.50
CA THR A 82 -9.98 -12.21 13.86
C THR A 82 -10.34 -11.19 12.77
N HIS A 83 -11.58 -10.71 12.80
CA HIS A 83 -12.05 -9.68 11.88
C HIS A 83 -11.41 -8.34 12.26
N ASP A 84 -10.29 -8.01 11.63
CA ASP A 84 -9.60 -6.75 11.84
C ASP A 84 -9.56 -5.98 10.49
N ILE A 85 -10.71 -5.40 10.16
CA ILE A 85 -10.87 -4.59 8.93
C ILE A 85 -11.24 -3.18 9.37
N ARG A 86 -10.46 -2.20 8.91
CA ARG A 86 -10.65 -0.80 9.27
C ARG A 86 -10.61 0.08 8.02
N SER A 87 -11.48 1.10 8.00
CA SER A 87 -11.53 2.06 6.90
C SER A 87 -11.33 3.47 7.42
N PHE A 88 -10.61 4.27 6.64
CA PHE A 88 -10.28 5.64 6.97
C PHE A 88 -10.58 6.54 5.79
N LEU A 89 -11.13 7.73 6.06
CA LEU A 89 -11.24 8.78 5.06
C LEU A 89 -9.90 9.51 5.02
N VAL A 90 -9.29 9.57 3.83
CA VAL A 90 -7.94 10.08 3.65
C VAL A 90 -7.99 11.45 3.00
N LYS A 91 -7.27 12.40 3.60
CA LYS A 91 -7.12 13.75 3.07
C LYS A 91 -6.10 13.81 1.94
N ARG A 92 -4.95 13.13 2.13
CA ARG A 92 -3.88 13.11 1.13
C ARG A 92 -2.95 11.92 1.33
N ILE A 93 -2.23 11.60 0.26
CA ILE A 93 -1.12 10.66 0.29
C ILE A 93 0.16 11.45 0.01
N TYR A 94 1.21 11.21 0.78
CA TYR A 94 2.50 11.86 0.59
C TYR A 94 3.61 10.86 0.81
N THR A 95 4.82 11.23 0.39
CA THR A 95 5.98 10.36 0.47
C THR A 95 7.11 10.99 1.25
N LYS A 96 7.93 10.13 1.87
CA LYS A 96 9.17 10.53 2.52
C LYS A 96 10.25 9.51 2.19
N LEU A 97 11.49 9.99 2.05
CA LEU A 97 12.65 9.12 1.92
C LEU A 97 13.11 8.69 3.32
N SER A 98 13.40 7.40 3.45
CA SER A 98 14.02 6.83 4.65
C SER A 98 15.33 6.20 4.23
N THR A 99 16.44 6.72 4.75
CA THR A 99 17.78 6.27 4.37
C THR A 99 18.53 5.78 5.60
N ASN A 100 19.14 4.59 5.47
CA ASN A 100 20.11 4.10 6.42
C ASN A 100 21.42 3.79 5.66
N GLU A 101 22.42 3.19 6.34
CA GLU A 101 23.70 2.94 5.70
C GLU A 101 23.66 1.90 4.58
N PHE A 102 22.56 1.14 4.46
CA PHE A 102 22.45 0.04 3.50
C PHE A 102 21.47 0.33 2.38
N SER A 103 20.46 1.16 2.62
CA SER A 103 19.39 1.34 1.62
C SER A 103 18.67 2.67 1.78
N THR A 104 18.03 3.08 0.70
CA THR A 104 17.08 4.20 0.69
C THR A 104 15.74 3.67 0.23
N ASN A 105 14.71 3.87 1.04
CA ASN A 105 13.35 3.46 0.73
C ASN A 105 12.46 4.69 0.56
N LEU A 106 11.52 4.61 -0.35
CA LEU A 106 10.47 5.61 -0.47
C LEU A 106 9.24 5.11 0.28
N ILE A 107 8.80 5.86 1.29
CA ILE A 107 7.69 5.46 2.13
C ILE A 107 6.47 6.30 1.80
N TYR A 108 5.34 5.65 1.57
CA TYR A 108 4.06 6.29 1.27
C TYR A 108 3.23 6.35 2.54
N TYR A 109 2.72 7.54 2.84
CA TYR A 109 1.90 7.82 4.02
C TYR A 109 0.54 8.34 3.61
N ALA A 110 -0.48 8.01 4.41
CA ALA A 110 -1.79 8.63 4.31
C ALA A 110 -2.00 9.55 5.51
N GLU A 111 -2.65 10.68 5.28
CA GLU A 111 -3.05 11.61 6.32
C GLU A 111 -4.58 11.72 6.32
N THR A 112 -5.19 11.55 7.49
CA THR A 112 -6.64 11.71 7.65
C THR A 112 -6.98 13.18 7.92
N TYR A 113 -8.28 13.51 7.86
CA TYR A 113 -8.72 14.89 8.07
C TYR A 113 -8.54 15.37 9.51
N ASP A 114 -8.43 14.45 10.46
CA ASP A 114 -8.16 14.79 11.87
C ASP A 114 -6.66 14.81 12.19
N GLY A 115 -5.80 14.70 11.17
CA GLY A 115 -4.35 14.84 11.34
C GLY A 115 -3.61 13.55 11.70
N TYR A 116 -4.27 12.41 11.65
CA TYR A 116 -3.62 11.13 11.87
C TYR A 116 -2.83 10.72 10.63
N ASN A 117 -1.57 10.30 10.82
CA ASN A 117 -0.68 9.89 9.73
C ASN A 117 -0.26 8.45 9.93
N PHE A 118 -0.30 7.64 8.86
CA PHE A 118 0.16 6.25 8.94
C PHE A 118 0.75 5.79 7.61
N GLN A 119 1.68 4.85 7.71
CA GLN A 119 2.35 4.28 6.55
C GLN A 119 1.41 3.33 5.82
N ILE A 120 1.31 3.47 4.48
CA ILE A 120 0.50 2.59 3.64
C ILE A 120 1.33 1.67 2.77
N PHE A 121 2.57 2.04 2.43
CA PHE A 121 3.44 1.21 1.61
C PHE A 121 4.89 1.68 1.74
N ARG A 122 5.82 0.72 1.63
CA ARG A 122 7.25 1.00 1.57
C ARG A 122 7.81 0.44 0.27
N ASP A 123 8.35 1.32 -0.58
CA ASP A 123 9.01 0.91 -1.81
C ASP A 123 10.48 0.65 -1.51
N VAL A 124 10.83 -0.62 -1.42
CA VAL A 124 12.19 -1.07 -1.10
C VAL A 124 13.08 -1.18 -2.35
N THR A 125 12.51 -1.02 -3.54
CA THR A 125 13.29 -1.00 -4.79
C THR A 125 13.70 0.40 -5.20
N PHE A 126 13.27 1.41 -4.46
CA PHE A 126 13.59 2.79 -4.76
C PHE A 126 15.09 3.03 -4.60
N HIS A 127 15.69 3.68 -5.59
CA HIS A 127 17.09 4.07 -5.56
C HIS A 127 17.21 5.56 -5.77
N ASN A 128 17.92 6.23 -4.85
CA ASN A 128 18.31 7.60 -5.06
C ASN A 128 19.52 7.61 -6.00
N LYS A 129 19.35 8.17 -7.20
CA LYS A 129 20.37 8.13 -8.26
C LYS A 129 21.45 9.19 -8.10
N SER A 130 21.45 9.97 -7.05
CA SER A 130 22.49 10.98 -6.82
C SER A 130 23.67 10.37 -6.06
N TYR A 131 24.47 9.61 -6.77
CA TYR A 131 25.77 9.17 -6.29
C TYR A 131 26.79 9.24 -7.39
#